data_0da62373d5b5489a70245a6386e362fd
#
_entry.id   0da62373d5b5489a70245a6386e362fd
#
_cell.length_a   1.000
_cell.length_b   1.000
_cell.length_c   1.000
_cell.angle_alpha   90.00
_cell.angle_beta   90.00
_cell.angle_gamma   90.00
#
_symmetry.space_group_name_H-M   'P 1'
#
loop_
_entity.id
_entity.type
_entity.pdbx_description
1 polymer ?
#
loop_
_entity_poly.entity_id
_entity_poly.type
_entity_poly.pdbx_seq_one_letter_code
_entity_poly.pdbx_strand_id
1 'polypeptide(L)'
;MVAMAVMAVIVFIALFYFKAGYGYLSTSNWGPKIGNKTAWVLMEAPAFCFMLYYTIDFALSGAETGNSKAILFIMAGFYLLHYFQRSFIFPLMMRGKSTMPIAIMLMGLVFNTLNAYLIGGWLYGEAPAGMYLTDWLWSPQFIIGTILFFAGMGINLHSDHVIRNLRKPGDTKHYIPRKGFYKYVTSANYFGELTEWIGYAILTWSPAGLLFAVWTFANLGPRAKALTGKYEQEFGEEYTRLNKKHIIPFIW
;
A
#
# COMPACT_ATOMS: atom_id res chain seq x y z
N MET A 1 14.29 11.14 -5.92
CA MET A 1 14.35 9.66 -5.88
C MET A 1 15.45 9.12 -4.97
N VAL A 2 16.73 9.48 -5.11
CA VAL A 2 17.85 8.94 -4.27
C VAL A 2 17.60 9.09 -2.76
N ALA A 3 17.22 10.28 -2.30
CA ALA A 3 16.91 10.51 -0.88
C ALA A 3 15.80 9.58 -0.36
N MET A 4 14.76 9.35 -1.16
CA MET A 4 13.68 8.43 -0.83
C MET A 4 14.15 6.97 -0.80
N ALA A 5 15.05 6.56 -1.68
CA ALA A 5 15.63 5.22 -1.65
C ALA A 5 16.47 4.98 -0.37
N VAL A 6 17.29 5.96 0.01
CA VAL A 6 18.07 5.91 1.27
C VAL A 6 17.12 5.85 2.47
N MET A 7 16.08 6.68 2.49
CA MET A 7 15.07 6.66 3.54
C MET A 7 14.33 5.31 3.62
N ALA A 8 14.04 4.65 2.50
CA ALA A 8 13.43 3.32 2.49
C ALA A 8 14.29 2.29 3.24
N VAL A 9 15.61 2.31 3.01
CA VAL A 9 16.55 1.43 3.72
C VAL A 9 16.58 1.75 5.21
N ILE A 10 16.64 3.03 5.58
CA ILE A 10 16.63 3.47 6.98
C ILE A 10 15.33 3.02 7.68
N VAL A 11 14.19 3.26 7.06
CA VAL A 11 12.87 2.86 7.60
C VAL A 11 12.75 1.36 7.70
N PHE A 12 13.20 0.60 6.69
CA PHE A 12 13.21 -0.86 6.74
C PHE A 12 13.98 -1.38 7.95
N ILE A 13 15.19 -0.88 8.18
CA ILE A 13 16.01 -1.27 9.32
C ILE A 13 15.35 -0.82 10.64
N ALA A 14 14.92 0.44 10.71
CA ALA A 14 14.32 1.00 11.91
C ALA A 14 13.06 0.23 12.37
N LEU A 15 12.23 -0.24 11.44
CA LEU A 15 10.98 -0.95 11.76
C LEU A 15 11.20 -2.37 12.35
N PHE A 16 12.40 -2.94 12.28
CA PHE A 16 12.74 -4.15 13.05
C PHE A 16 12.94 -3.86 14.53
N TYR A 17 13.36 -2.65 14.88
CA TYR A 17 13.62 -2.22 16.27
C TYR A 17 12.44 -1.44 16.86
N PHE A 18 11.79 -0.60 16.06
CA PHE A 18 10.71 0.30 16.47
C PHE A 18 9.39 -0.10 15.79
N LYS A 19 8.55 -0.83 16.51
CA LYS A 19 7.25 -1.26 15.97
C LYS A 19 6.32 -0.05 15.80
N ALA A 20 5.79 0.16 14.59
CA ALA A 20 4.74 1.16 14.35
C ALA A 20 3.47 0.81 15.13
N GLY A 21 3.15 1.60 16.15
CA GLY A 21 2.19 1.30 17.21
C GLY A 21 0.73 1.61 16.85
N TYR A 22 0.19 1.06 15.75
CA TYR A 22 -1.22 1.18 15.38
C TYR A 22 -1.85 -0.18 15.01
N GLY A 23 -3.18 -0.25 15.01
CA GLY A 23 -3.92 -1.49 14.75
C GLY A 23 -3.63 -2.55 15.82
N TYR A 24 -3.39 -3.79 15.42
CA TYR A 24 -3.09 -4.91 16.33
C TYR A 24 -1.76 -4.77 17.09
N LEU A 25 -0.84 -3.94 16.57
CA LEU A 25 0.43 -3.60 17.23
C LEU A 25 0.36 -2.30 18.04
N SER A 26 -0.84 -1.79 18.33
CA SER A 26 -1.01 -0.50 19.04
C SER A 26 -0.33 -0.51 20.40
N THR A 27 0.43 0.57 20.68
CA THR A 27 1.11 0.83 21.96
C THR A 27 0.76 2.24 22.44
N SER A 28 1.09 2.57 23.70
CA SER A 28 0.92 3.91 24.28
C SER A 28 2.03 4.90 23.92
N ASN A 29 3.16 4.42 23.39
CA ASN A 29 4.42 5.18 23.30
C ASN A 29 4.51 6.18 22.14
N TRP A 30 3.47 6.34 21.33
CA TRP A 30 3.47 7.17 20.13
C TRP A 30 2.72 8.50 20.28
N GLY A 31 2.46 8.93 21.52
CA GLY A 31 1.82 10.21 21.82
C GLY A 31 0.30 10.26 21.57
N PRO A 32 -0.27 11.45 21.36
CA PRO A 32 -1.70 11.65 21.17
C PRO A 32 -2.28 10.84 20.01
N LYS A 33 -3.53 10.40 20.16
CA LYS A 33 -4.22 9.55 19.17
C LYS A 33 -5.51 10.21 18.68
N ILE A 34 -5.87 9.96 17.43
CA ILE A 34 -7.16 10.32 16.82
C ILE A 34 -7.91 9.08 16.35
N GLY A 35 -9.19 9.24 16.02
CA GLY A 35 -10.00 8.16 15.47
C GLY A 35 -9.39 7.57 14.21
N ASN A 36 -9.31 6.24 14.15
CA ASN A 36 -8.57 5.54 13.09
C ASN A 36 -9.14 5.83 11.69
N LYS A 37 -10.47 5.96 11.56
CA LYS A 37 -11.12 6.32 10.27
C LYS A 37 -10.63 7.66 9.75
N THR A 38 -10.66 8.69 10.60
CA THR A 38 -10.18 10.04 10.26
C THR A 38 -8.69 10.02 9.93
N ALA A 39 -7.88 9.30 10.75
CA ALA A 39 -6.46 9.17 10.51
C ALA A 39 -6.16 8.57 9.14
N TRP A 40 -6.87 7.52 8.73
CA TRP A 40 -6.71 6.90 7.42
C TRP A 40 -7.05 7.86 6.28
N VAL A 41 -8.17 8.59 6.36
CA VAL A 41 -8.52 9.59 5.34
C VAL A 41 -7.42 10.64 5.22
N LEU A 42 -6.99 11.24 6.34
CA LEU A 42 -5.97 12.28 6.33
C LEU A 42 -4.61 11.79 5.84
N MET A 43 -4.27 10.55 6.12
CA MET A 43 -3.00 9.93 5.72
C MET A 43 -2.96 9.59 4.24
N GLU A 44 -4.04 9.07 3.67
CA GLU A 44 -4.08 8.51 2.32
C GLU A 44 -4.64 9.48 1.25
N ALA A 45 -5.56 10.38 1.63
CA ALA A 45 -6.16 11.32 0.68
C ALA A 45 -5.16 12.23 -0.04
N PRO A 46 -4.03 12.67 0.57
CA PRO A 46 -3.03 13.43 -0.17
C PRO A 46 -2.51 12.73 -1.41
N ALA A 47 -2.30 11.41 -1.37
CA ALA A 47 -1.86 10.66 -2.56
C ALA A 47 -2.87 10.74 -3.71
N PHE A 48 -4.16 10.57 -3.39
CA PHE A 48 -5.25 10.72 -4.37
C PHE A 48 -5.33 12.15 -4.90
N CYS A 49 -5.38 13.14 -4.00
CA CYS A 49 -5.59 14.54 -4.37
C CYS A 49 -4.44 15.10 -5.22
N PHE A 50 -3.18 14.79 -4.85
CA PHE A 50 -2.02 15.25 -5.62
C PHE A 50 -1.97 14.59 -7.00
N MET A 51 -2.20 13.29 -7.11
CA MET A 51 -2.23 12.64 -8.42
C MET A 51 -3.38 13.16 -9.29
N LEU A 52 -4.55 13.38 -8.71
CA LEU A 52 -5.68 13.98 -9.43
C LEU A 52 -5.35 15.41 -9.90
N TYR A 53 -4.72 16.21 -9.02
CA TYR A 53 -4.26 17.54 -9.38
C TYR A 53 -3.28 17.51 -10.56
N TYR A 54 -2.22 16.69 -10.50
CA TYR A 54 -1.28 16.54 -11.61
C TYR A 54 -1.96 16.10 -12.91
N THR A 55 -2.91 15.18 -12.83
CA THR A 55 -3.64 14.69 -14.00
C THR A 55 -4.50 15.78 -14.65
N ILE A 56 -5.20 16.59 -13.83
CA ILE A 56 -6.02 17.72 -14.30
C ILE A 56 -5.13 18.82 -14.85
N ASP A 57 -4.08 19.22 -14.13
CA ASP A 57 -3.14 20.27 -14.55
C ASP A 57 -2.51 19.91 -15.91
N PHE A 58 -2.03 18.67 -16.06
CA PHE A 58 -1.49 18.19 -17.34
C PHE A 58 -2.54 18.17 -18.46
N ALA A 59 -3.79 17.79 -18.15
CA ALA A 59 -4.88 17.79 -19.14
C ALA A 59 -5.20 19.23 -19.65
N LEU A 60 -5.14 20.22 -18.76
CA LEU A 60 -5.52 21.62 -19.05
C LEU A 60 -4.36 22.46 -19.58
N SER A 61 -3.12 22.15 -19.22
CA SER A 61 -1.93 22.95 -19.57
C SER A 61 -1.58 22.93 -21.07
N GLY A 62 -2.12 21.98 -21.84
CA GLY A 62 -1.72 21.77 -23.22
C GLY A 62 -0.28 21.24 -23.38
N ALA A 63 0.38 20.85 -22.28
CA ALA A 63 1.74 20.34 -22.30
C ALA A 63 1.88 19.07 -23.16
N GLU A 64 2.98 18.98 -23.88
CA GLU A 64 3.35 17.84 -24.72
C GLU A 64 4.64 17.20 -24.17
N THR A 65 4.57 15.92 -23.80
CA THR A 65 5.72 15.17 -23.29
C THR A 65 6.33 14.23 -24.34
N GLY A 66 5.77 14.21 -25.55
CA GLY A 66 6.11 13.21 -26.56
C GLY A 66 5.55 11.82 -26.26
N ASN A 67 4.72 11.69 -25.23
CA ASN A 67 4.03 10.47 -24.82
C ASN A 67 2.52 10.58 -25.08
N SER A 68 1.83 9.47 -25.24
CA SER A 68 0.38 9.44 -25.41
C SER A 68 -0.32 9.86 -24.11
N LYS A 69 -1.10 10.95 -24.16
CA LYS A 69 -1.91 11.42 -23.01
C LYS A 69 -2.84 10.32 -22.49
N ALA A 70 -3.43 9.54 -23.37
CA ALA A 70 -4.32 8.44 -22.99
C ALA A 70 -3.61 7.39 -22.16
N ILE A 71 -2.38 7.02 -22.51
CA ILE A 71 -1.58 6.05 -21.75
C ILE A 71 -1.18 6.60 -20.38
N LEU A 72 -0.75 7.86 -20.33
CA LEU A 72 -0.43 8.51 -19.05
C LEU A 72 -1.66 8.58 -18.13
N PHE A 73 -2.84 8.89 -18.66
CA PHE A 73 -4.08 8.91 -17.88
C PHE A 73 -4.51 7.51 -17.42
N ILE A 74 -4.32 6.48 -18.24
CA ILE A 74 -4.56 5.09 -17.82
C ILE A 74 -3.64 4.72 -16.65
N MET A 75 -2.34 5.02 -16.73
CA MET A 75 -1.39 4.73 -15.65
C MET A 75 -1.72 5.51 -14.36
N ALA A 76 -2.06 6.79 -14.48
CA ALA A 76 -2.53 7.58 -13.34
C ALA A 76 -3.85 7.02 -12.78
N GLY A 77 -4.72 6.49 -13.64
CA GLY A 77 -5.98 5.86 -13.26
C GLY A 77 -5.80 4.65 -12.35
N PHE A 78 -4.79 3.81 -12.57
CA PHE A 78 -4.45 2.70 -11.65
C PHE A 78 -4.10 3.23 -10.25
N TYR A 79 -3.26 4.24 -10.17
CA TYR A 79 -2.87 4.86 -8.91
C TYR A 79 -4.08 5.51 -8.21
N LEU A 80 -4.88 6.27 -8.95
CA LEU A 80 -6.10 6.91 -8.44
C LEU A 80 -7.14 5.88 -7.97
N LEU A 81 -7.29 4.76 -8.67
CA LEU A 81 -8.21 3.67 -8.29
C LEU A 81 -7.85 3.09 -6.91
N HIS A 82 -6.56 2.77 -6.71
CA HIS A 82 -6.08 2.28 -5.41
C HIS A 82 -6.36 3.30 -4.30
N TYR A 83 -5.89 4.55 -4.48
CA TYR A 83 -6.01 5.55 -3.44
C TYR A 83 -7.44 6.06 -3.21
N PHE A 84 -8.31 6.03 -4.21
CA PHE A 84 -9.74 6.25 -4.01
C PHE A 84 -10.34 5.21 -3.06
N GLN A 85 -10.04 3.95 -3.31
CA GLN A 85 -10.47 2.86 -2.44
C GLN A 85 -9.86 3.00 -1.04
N ARG A 86 -8.57 3.29 -0.94
CA ARG A 86 -7.83 3.31 0.32
C ARG A 86 -8.15 4.52 1.19
N SER A 87 -8.36 5.69 0.56
CA SER A 87 -8.64 6.96 1.26
C SER A 87 -10.10 7.11 1.69
N PHE A 88 -11.02 6.65 0.86
CA PHE A 88 -12.45 6.96 1.06
C PHE A 88 -13.30 5.73 1.36
N ILE A 89 -13.14 4.63 0.62
CA ILE A 89 -13.97 3.43 0.80
C ILE A 89 -13.51 2.64 2.03
N PHE A 90 -12.23 2.33 2.14
CA PHE A 90 -11.70 1.51 3.23
C PHE A 90 -12.00 2.07 4.63
N PRO A 91 -11.80 3.39 4.93
CA PRO A 91 -12.12 3.95 6.24
C PRO A 91 -13.60 3.88 6.58
N LEU A 92 -14.49 4.04 5.59
CA LEU A 92 -15.94 3.89 5.78
C LEU A 92 -16.31 2.46 6.17
N MET A 93 -15.61 1.47 5.59
CA MET A 93 -15.85 0.05 5.87
C MET A 93 -15.24 -0.42 7.20
N MET A 94 -14.35 0.34 7.84
CA MET A 94 -13.73 -0.03 9.12
C MET A 94 -14.76 -0.14 10.23
N ARG A 95 -14.62 -1.18 11.06
CA ARG A 95 -15.48 -1.43 12.22
C ARG A 95 -14.74 -1.12 13.53
N GLY A 96 -15.50 -0.75 14.55
CA GLY A 96 -14.97 -0.46 15.88
C GLY A 96 -14.47 0.98 16.06
N LYS A 97 -13.94 1.25 17.26
CA LYS A 97 -13.49 2.59 17.71
C LYS A 97 -11.98 2.63 17.93
N SER A 98 -11.21 1.95 17.07
CA SER A 98 -9.74 1.98 17.17
C SER A 98 -9.18 3.37 16.90
N THR A 99 -7.99 3.64 17.40
CA THR A 99 -7.30 4.92 17.26
C THR A 99 -5.91 4.73 16.63
N MET A 100 -5.39 5.79 16.03
CA MET A 100 -4.06 5.87 15.45
C MET A 100 -3.28 7.04 16.08
N PRO A 101 -2.01 6.87 16.42
CA PRO A 101 -1.16 7.99 16.84
C PRO A 101 -1.04 9.06 15.75
N ILE A 102 -1.13 10.32 16.14
CA ILE A 102 -1.03 11.46 15.21
C ILE A 102 0.34 11.46 14.52
N ALA A 103 1.42 11.12 15.23
CA ALA A 103 2.75 11.03 14.66
C ALA A 103 2.81 10.02 13.49
N ILE A 104 2.18 8.85 13.61
CA ILE A 104 2.14 7.84 12.54
C ILE A 104 1.32 8.34 11.36
N MET A 105 0.17 8.97 11.62
CA MET A 105 -0.65 9.58 10.57
C MET A 105 0.14 10.65 9.80
N LEU A 106 0.86 11.53 10.49
CA LEU A 106 1.67 12.59 9.84
C LEU A 106 2.82 12.01 9.01
N MET A 107 3.51 10.98 9.49
CA MET A 107 4.53 10.27 8.71
C MET A 107 3.96 9.69 7.42
N GLY A 108 2.78 9.05 7.51
CA GLY A 108 2.11 8.52 6.32
C GLY A 108 1.64 9.62 5.37
N LEU A 109 1.11 10.74 5.87
CA LEU A 109 0.72 11.90 5.08
C LEU A 109 1.91 12.47 4.29
N VAL A 110 3.06 12.68 4.95
CA VAL A 110 4.28 13.17 4.29
C VAL A 110 4.75 12.16 3.24
N PHE A 111 4.80 10.88 3.59
CA PHE A 111 5.18 9.83 2.64
C PHE A 111 4.27 9.80 1.41
N ASN A 112 2.96 9.78 1.60
CA ASN A 112 1.98 9.73 0.50
C ASN A 112 2.03 10.96 -0.40
N THR A 113 2.28 12.15 0.18
CA THR A 113 2.51 13.38 -0.59
C THR A 113 3.75 13.27 -1.48
N LEU A 114 4.89 12.83 -0.91
CA LEU A 114 6.14 12.66 -1.64
C LEU A 114 6.03 11.56 -2.71
N ASN A 115 5.33 10.47 -2.40
CA ASN A 115 5.10 9.40 -3.35
C ASN A 115 4.29 9.84 -4.56
N ALA A 116 3.18 10.56 -4.34
CA ALA A 116 2.37 11.12 -5.42
C ALA A 116 3.16 12.14 -6.26
N TYR A 117 3.99 12.97 -5.61
CA TYR A 117 4.89 13.90 -6.29
C TYR A 117 5.89 13.17 -7.20
N LEU A 118 6.50 12.09 -6.75
CA LEU A 118 7.48 11.34 -7.56
C LEU A 118 6.83 10.59 -8.72
N ILE A 119 5.68 9.96 -8.49
CA ILE A 119 4.98 9.21 -9.54
C ILE A 119 4.34 10.15 -10.55
N GLY A 120 3.67 11.21 -10.10
CA GLY A 120 3.09 12.22 -10.99
C GLY A 120 4.18 12.98 -11.77
N GLY A 121 5.27 13.37 -11.08
CA GLY A 121 6.44 13.99 -11.71
C GLY A 121 7.07 13.12 -12.79
N TRP A 122 7.18 11.81 -12.55
CA TRP A 122 7.63 10.87 -13.59
C TRP A 122 6.67 10.84 -14.77
N LEU A 123 5.39 10.57 -14.54
CA LEU A 123 4.41 10.39 -15.62
C LEU A 123 4.28 11.64 -16.50
N TYR A 124 4.24 12.81 -15.90
CA TYR A 124 3.91 14.06 -16.60
C TYR A 124 5.11 14.98 -16.90
N GLY A 125 6.32 14.63 -16.40
CA GLY A 125 7.49 15.47 -16.58
C GLY A 125 8.75 14.74 -17.01
N GLU A 126 9.12 13.66 -16.31
CA GLU A 126 10.43 13.03 -16.42
C GLU A 126 10.49 11.80 -17.36
N ALA A 127 9.32 11.23 -17.71
CA ALA A 127 9.27 10.06 -18.57
C ALA A 127 9.84 10.39 -19.96
N PRO A 128 10.78 9.56 -20.51
CA PRO A 128 11.36 9.81 -21.82
C PRO A 128 10.28 9.96 -22.90
N ALA A 129 10.46 10.92 -23.81
CA ALA A 129 9.57 11.09 -24.94
C ALA A 129 9.54 9.80 -25.81
N GLY A 130 8.34 9.39 -26.23
CA GLY A 130 8.15 8.17 -26.99
C GLY A 130 8.19 6.87 -26.20
N MET A 131 8.34 6.93 -24.88
CA MET A 131 8.30 5.72 -24.03
C MET A 131 6.89 5.13 -23.93
N TYR A 132 5.89 5.98 -23.75
CA TYR A 132 4.50 5.57 -23.54
C TYR A 132 3.62 5.94 -24.74
N LEU A 133 3.86 5.27 -25.87
CA LEU A 133 3.00 5.38 -27.07
C LEU A 133 1.81 4.41 -26.95
N THR A 134 0.88 4.46 -27.91
CA THR A 134 -0.35 3.64 -27.88
C THR A 134 -0.08 2.14 -27.92
N ASP A 135 1.03 1.72 -28.49
CA ASP A 135 1.50 0.32 -28.52
C ASP A 135 1.98 -0.17 -27.14
N TRP A 136 2.28 0.74 -26.19
CA TRP A 136 2.63 0.37 -24.82
C TRP A 136 1.59 -0.55 -24.15
N LEU A 137 0.30 -0.39 -24.47
CA LEU A 137 -0.76 -1.25 -23.95
C LEU A 137 -0.59 -2.73 -24.32
N TRP A 138 0.12 -3.01 -25.41
CA TRP A 138 0.38 -4.36 -25.88
C TRP A 138 1.75 -4.88 -25.44
N SER A 139 2.52 -4.08 -24.74
CA SER A 139 3.81 -4.50 -24.21
C SER A 139 3.64 -5.58 -23.13
N PRO A 140 4.56 -6.55 -23.05
CA PRO A 140 4.55 -7.55 -21.98
C PRO A 140 4.54 -6.91 -20.60
N GLN A 141 5.25 -5.79 -20.43
CA GLN A 141 5.32 -5.04 -19.18
C GLN A 141 3.95 -4.54 -18.75
N PHE A 142 3.21 -3.90 -19.68
CA PHE A 142 1.89 -3.38 -19.36
C PHE A 142 0.91 -4.51 -19.04
N ILE A 143 0.90 -5.58 -19.85
CA ILE A 143 -0.02 -6.71 -19.68
C ILE A 143 0.25 -7.44 -18.36
N ILE A 144 1.49 -7.85 -18.10
CA ILE A 144 1.86 -8.59 -16.89
C ILE A 144 1.65 -7.70 -15.66
N GLY A 145 2.09 -6.43 -15.73
CA GLY A 145 1.92 -5.49 -14.63
C GLY A 145 0.46 -5.24 -14.29
N THR A 146 -0.41 -5.12 -15.29
CA THR A 146 -1.87 -4.97 -15.12
C THR A 146 -2.49 -6.20 -14.44
N ILE A 147 -2.11 -7.40 -14.86
CA ILE A 147 -2.59 -8.65 -14.24
C ILE A 147 -2.16 -8.70 -12.76
N LEU A 148 -0.89 -8.40 -12.47
CA LEU A 148 -0.38 -8.39 -11.11
C LEU A 148 -1.04 -7.31 -10.24
N PHE A 149 -1.29 -6.12 -10.80
CA PHE A 149 -1.96 -5.03 -10.10
C PHE A 149 -3.37 -5.46 -9.65
N PHE A 150 -4.20 -5.93 -10.56
CA PHE A 150 -5.56 -6.34 -10.20
C PHE A 150 -5.60 -7.62 -9.35
N ALA A 151 -4.69 -8.55 -9.56
CA ALA A 151 -4.56 -9.72 -8.68
C ALA A 151 -4.19 -9.29 -7.26
N GLY A 152 -3.20 -8.39 -7.11
CA GLY A 152 -2.78 -7.84 -5.82
C GLY A 152 -3.91 -7.08 -5.13
N MET A 153 -4.59 -6.18 -5.85
CA MET A 153 -5.76 -5.46 -5.36
C MET A 153 -6.88 -6.41 -4.90
N GLY A 154 -7.18 -7.45 -5.68
CA GLY A 154 -8.17 -8.46 -5.32
C GLY A 154 -7.80 -9.22 -4.05
N ILE A 155 -6.52 -9.62 -3.92
CA ILE A 155 -6.02 -10.26 -2.69
C ILE A 155 -6.12 -9.32 -1.50
N ASN A 156 -5.73 -8.05 -1.65
CA ASN A 156 -5.79 -7.04 -0.59
C ASN A 156 -7.24 -6.84 -0.11
N LEU A 157 -8.17 -6.57 -1.02
CA LEU A 157 -9.59 -6.35 -0.73
C LEU A 157 -10.25 -7.56 -0.08
N HIS A 158 -9.99 -8.77 -0.60
CA HIS A 158 -10.49 -10.01 -0.01
C HIS A 158 -9.93 -10.23 1.40
N SER A 159 -8.64 -9.99 1.59
CA SER A 159 -7.99 -10.15 2.89
C SER A 159 -8.51 -9.16 3.93
N ASP A 160 -8.73 -7.90 3.56
CA ASP A 160 -9.37 -6.91 4.41
C ASP A 160 -10.82 -7.28 4.74
N HIS A 161 -11.56 -7.86 3.78
CA HIS A 161 -12.90 -8.40 4.03
C HIS A 161 -12.87 -9.53 5.07
N VAL A 162 -11.91 -10.46 4.98
CA VAL A 162 -11.74 -11.54 5.96
C VAL A 162 -11.50 -10.97 7.36
N ILE A 163 -10.57 -10.01 7.50
CA ILE A 163 -10.27 -9.38 8.80
C ILE A 163 -11.49 -8.66 9.38
N ARG A 164 -12.20 -7.87 8.55
CA ARG A 164 -13.40 -7.13 9.01
C ARG A 164 -14.50 -8.05 9.53
N ASN A 165 -14.62 -9.24 8.96
CA ASN A 165 -15.68 -10.20 9.32
C ASN A 165 -15.20 -11.30 10.28
N LEU A 166 -13.98 -11.18 10.81
CA LEU A 166 -13.42 -12.14 11.75
C LEU A 166 -14.14 -12.13 13.10
N ARG A 167 -14.65 -10.97 13.49
CA ARG A 167 -15.36 -10.73 14.75
C ARG A 167 -16.84 -10.37 14.52
N LYS A 168 -17.71 -10.83 15.42
CA LYS A 168 -19.10 -10.36 15.49
C LYS A 168 -19.15 -8.93 16.06
N PRO A 169 -20.22 -8.16 15.79
CA PRO A 169 -20.42 -6.87 16.44
C PRO A 169 -20.36 -7.00 17.97
N GLY A 170 -19.59 -6.13 18.65
CA GLY A 170 -19.39 -6.15 20.10
C GLY A 170 -18.31 -7.11 20.60
N ASP A 171 -17.80 -7.99 19.77
CA ASP A 171 -16.71 -8.90 20.14
C ASP A 171 -15.35 -8.19 20.07
N THR A 172 -14.61 -8.22 21.19
CA THR A 172 -13.29 -7.62 21.33
C THR A 172 -12.14 -8.62 21.28
N LYS A 173 -12.44 -9.94 21.22
CA LYS A 173 -11.41 -11.00 21.16
C LYS A 173 -10.65 -10.95 19.85
N HIS A 174 -9.42 -11.45 19.88
CA HIS A 174 -8.65 -11.68 18.67
C HIS A 174 -8.87 -13.11 18.16
N TYR A 175 -8.72 -13.28 16.86
CA TYR A 175 -8.88 -14.56 16.18
C TYR A 175 -7.82 -14.69 15.09
N ILE A 176 -7.40 -15.92 14.82
CA ILE A 176 -6.47 -16.23 13.73
C ILE A 176 -7.25 -16.27 12.41
N PRO A 177 -6.96 -15.39 11.45
CA PRO A 177 -7.59 -15.47 10.12
C PRO A 177 -7.10 -16.71 9.38
N ARG A 178 -8.01 -17.45 8.73
CA ARG A 178 -7.71 -18.74 8.08
C ARG A 178 -8.21 -18.83 6.63
N LYS A 179 -8.92 -17.81 6.11
CA LYS A 179 -9.50 -17.80 4.77
C LYS A 179 -8.58 -17.16 3.73
N GLY A 180 -8.72 -17.57 2.47
CA GLY A 180 -7.93 -17.03 1.36
C GLY A 180 -6.42 -17.20 1.59
N PHE A 181 -5.64 -16.16 1.25
CA PHE A 181 -4.19 -16.18 1.42
C PHE A 181 -3.72 -16.22 2.88
N TYR A 182 -4.60 -15.95 3.85
CA TYR A 182 -4.30 -16.20 5.26
C TYR A 182 -4.05 -17.66 5.61
N LYS A 183 -4.29 -18.60 4.70
CA LYS A 183 -3.83 -19.99 4.84
C LYS A 183 -2.31 -20.11 4.81
N TYR A 184 -1.64 -19.23 4.08
CA TYR A 184 -0.21 -19.32 3.76
C TYR A 184 0.64 -18.28 4.49
N VAL A 185 0.08 -17.08 4.73
CA VAL A 185 0.79 -15.95 5.34
C VAL A 185 0.00 -15.30 6.46
N THR A 186 0.71 -14.65 7.37
CA THR A 186 0.13 -13.87 8.48
C THR A 186 -0.55 -12.60 7.97
N SER A 187 0.05 -11.95 6.99
CA SER A 187 -0.34 -10.62 6.51
C SER A 187 -0.73 -10.68 5.03
N ALA A 188 -1.85 -11.38 4.74
CA ALA A 188 -2.30 -11.59 3.37
C ALA A 188 -2.72 -10.29 2.66
N ASN A 189 -3.25 -9.30 3.39
CA ASN A 189 -3.53 -7.98 2.86
C ASN A 189 -2.25 -7.24 2.43
N TYR A 190 -1.15 -7.36 3.20
CA TYR A 190 0.15 -6.79 2.82
C TYR A 190 0.77 -7.49 1.61
N PHE A 191 0.59 -8.81 1.50
CA PHE A 191 0.99 -9.54 0.31
C PHE A 191 0.26 -9.04 -0.94
N GLY A 192 -1.07 -8.84 -0.83
CA GLY A 192 -1.86 -8.25 -1.91
C GLY A 192 -1.37 -6.86 -2.31
N GLU A 193 -1.16 -5.98 -1.34
CA GLU A 193 -0.69 -4.62 -1.57
C GLU A 193 0.71 -4.57 -2.18
N LEU A 194 1.63 -5.42 -1.71
CA LEU A 194 2.96 -5.55 -2.30
C LEU A 194 2.89 -6.04 -3.76
N THR A 195 2.05 -7.05 -4.03
CA THR A 195 1.85 -7.58 -5.39
C THR A 195 1.28 -6.51 -6.32
N GLU A 196 0.33 -5.73 -5.83
CA GLU A 196 -0.29 -4.60 -6.54
C GLU A 196 0.76 -3.56 -6.95
N TRP A 197 1.61 -3.11 -6.02
CA TRP A 197 2.64 -2.10 -6.31
C TRP A 197 3.81 -2.64 -7.15
N ILE A 198 4.15 -3.92 -7.04
CA ILE A 198 5.06 -4.57 -8.00
C ILE A 198 4.42 -4.56 -9.40
N GLY A 199 3.13 -4.88 -9.51
CA GLY A 199 2.38 -4.77 -10.75
C GLY A 199 2.42 -3.36 -11.34
N TYR A 200 2.20 -2.33 -10.51
CA TYR A 200 2.28 -0.93 -10.92
C TYR A 200 3.69 -0.54 -11.40
N ALA A 201 4.72 -0.97 -10.70
CA ALA A 201 6.11 -0.74 -11.12
C ALA A 201 6.42 -1.37 -12.48
N ILE A 202 5.89 -2.57 -12.74
CA ILE A 202 6.08 -3.27 -14.01
C ILE A 202 5.26 -2.61 -15.12
N LEU A 203 3.96 -2.28 -14.92
CA LEU A 203 3.14 -1.68 -15.97
C LEU A 203 3.61 -0.27 -16.37
N THR A 204 4.16 0.50 -15.43
CA THR A 204 4.74 1.80 -15.72
C THR A 204 6.21 1.71 -16.14
N TRP A 205 6.90 0.61 -15.85
CA TRP A 205 8.34 0.42 -16.08
C TRP A 205 9.16 1.63 -15.62
N SER A 206 8.77 2.21 -14.49
CA SER A 206 9.27 3.49 -14.00
C SER A 206 10.12 3.35 -12.75
N PRO A 207 11.21 4.13 -12.61
CA PRO A 207 11.98 4.18 -11.36
C PRO A 207 11.15 4.65 -10.16
N ALA A 208 10.16 5.53 -10.38
CA ALA A 208 9.26 6.00 -9.33
C ALA A 208 8.33 4.87 -8.84
N GLY A 209 7.76 4.09 -9.76
CA GLY A 209 6.95 2.91 -9.43
C GLY A 209 7.78 1.82 -8.71
N LEU A 210 9.00 1.55 -9.19
CA LEU A 210 9.91 0.61 -8.53
C LEU A 210 10.26 1.07 -7.11
N LEU A 211 10.59 2.34 -6.93
CA LEU A 211 10.88 2.91 -5.63
C LEU A 211 9.69 2.77 -4.68
N PHE A 212 8.48 2.97 -5.17
CA PHE A 212 7.28 2.78 -4.36
C PHE A 212 7.06 1.31 -3.96
N ALA A 213 7.26 0.35 -4.86
CA ALA A 213 7.20 -1.08 -4.52
C ALA A 213 8.25 -1.45 -3.46
N VAL A 214 9.48 -0.92 -3.55
CA VAL A 214 10.53 -1.09 -2.53
C VAL A 214 10.10 -0.49 -1.19
N TRP A 215 9.53 0.71 -1.17
CA TRP A 215 9.00 1.34 0.03
C TRP A 215 7.85 0.55 0.67
N THR A 216 6.96 0.02 -0.15
CA THR A 216 5.88 -0.86 0.31
C THR A 216 6.44 -2.06 1.06
N PHE A 217 7.44 -2.74 0.48
CA PHE A 217 8.10 -3.85 1.19
C PHE A 217 8.85 -3.39 2.43
N ALA A 218 9.59 -2.27 2.35
CA ALA A 218 10.35 -1.73 3.46
C ALA A 218 9.47 -1.40 4.69
N ASN A 219 8.23 -0.97 4.46
CA ASN A 219 7.26 -0.69 5.52
C ASN A 219 6.51 -1.97 5.96
N LEU A 220 5.97 -2.73 5.02
CA LEU A 220 5.06 -3.84 5.33
C LEU A 220 5.79 -5.12 5.73
N GLY A 221 7.00 -5.37 5.25
CA GLY A 221 7.79 -6.56 5.59
C GLY A 221 8.07 -6.68 7.08
N PRO A 222 8.81 -5.74 7.70
CA PRO A 222 9.09 -5.79 9.14
C PRO A 222 7.81 -5.81 9.98
N ARG A 223 6.77 -5.10 9.54
CA ARG A 223 5.47 -5.09 10.18
C ARG A 223 4.79 -6.47 10.15
N ALA A 224 4.86 -7.18 9.02
CA ALA A 224 4.33 -8.54 8.91
C ALA A 224 5.03 -9.51 9.87
N LYS A 225 6.36 -9.41 10.01
CA LYS A 225 7.13 -10.18 10.99
C LYS A 225 6.69 -9.86 12.42
N ALA A 226 6.50 -8.57 12.75
CA ALA A 226 6.02 -8.17 14.07
C ALA A 226 4.61 -8.70 14.37
N LEU A 227 3.72 -8.74 13.36
CA LEU A 227 2.40 -9.35 13.49
C LEU A 227 2.47 -10.86 13.72
N THR A 228 3.35 -11.58 13.02
CA THR A 228 3.58 -13.01 13.26
C THR A 228 3.97 -13.25 14.73
N GLY A 229 4.97 -12.55 15.23
CA GLY A 229 5.38 -12.69 16.64
C GLY A 229 4.26 -12.31 17.63
N LYS A 230 3.39 -11.36 17.28
CA LYS A 230 2.23 -11.03 18.11
C LYS A 230 1.21 -12.18 18.14
N TYR A 231 0.94 -12.84 17.00
CA TYR A 231 0.07 -14.02 16.95
C TYR A 231 0.69 -15.21 17.70
N GLU A 232 1.99 -15.43 17.58
CA GLU A 232 2.70 -16.49 18.32
C GLU A 232 2.60 -16.28 19.83
N GLN A 233 2.78 -15.03 20.31
CA GLN A 233 2.64 -14.71 21.73
C GLN A 233 1.22 -14.89 22.26
N GLU A 234 0.20 -14.57 21.46
CA GLU A 234 -1.20 -14.59 21.90
C GLU A 234 -1.85 -15.97 21.80
N PHE A 235 -1.52 -16.74 20.76
CA PHE A 235 -2.17 -18.03 20.45
C PHE A 235 -1.24 -19.25 20.66
N GLY A 236 0.04 -19.06 20.91
CA GLY A 236 1.00 -20.15 21.17
C GLY A 236 0.99 -21.23 20.10
N GLU A 237 0.85 -22.50 20.53
CA GLU A 237 0.88 -23.65 19.64
C GLU A 237 -0.25 -23.68 18.60
N GLU A 238 -1.42 -23.12 18.89
CA GLU A 238 -2.51 -23.06 17.93
C GLU A 238 -2.09 -22.30 16.67
N TYR A 239 -1.26 -21.27 16.83
CA TYR A 239 -0.78 -20.48 15.71
C TYR A 239 0.47 -21.10 15.04
N THR A 240 1.47 -21.54 15.83
CA THR A 240 2.75 -22.04 15.30
C THR A 240 2.58 -23.32 14.47
N ARG A 241 1.63 -24.18 14.83
CA ARG A 241 1.26 -25.38 14.02
C ARG A 241 0.77 -25.05 12.61
N LEU A 242 0.30 -23.83 12.34
CA LEU A 242 -0.15 -23.42 11.01
C LEU A 242 1.00 -23.15 10.04
N ASN A 243 2.24 -23.04 10.52
CA ASN A 243 3.47 -22.82 9.75
C ASN A 243 3.33 -21.72 8.68
N LYS A 244 2.67 -20.61 9.03
CA LYS A 244 2.46 -19.49 8.13
C LYS A 244 3.73 -18.68 7.96
N LYS A 245 3.94 -18.19 6.75
CA LYS A 245 4.99 -17.21 6.46
C LYS A 245 4.54 -15.79 6.87
N HIS A 246 5.45 -14.82 6.87
CA HIS A 246 5.12 -13.45 7.31
C HIS A 246 4.27 -12.73 6.27
N ILE A 247 4.76 -12.60 5.03
CA ILE A 247 4.12 -11.83 3.96
C ILE A 247 4.18 -12.53 2.59
N ILE A 248 5.29 -13.22 2.24
CA ILE A 248 5.45 -13.87 0.93
C ILE A 248 5.15 -15.37 1.09
N PRO A 249 4.08 -15.90 0.45
CA PRO A 249 3.72 -17.31 0.54
C PRO A 249 4.91 -18.22 0.23
N PHE A 250 5.12 -19.22 1.08
CA PHE A 250 6.15 -20.25 0.99
C PHE A 250 7.60 -19.79 1.18
N ILE A 251 7.88 -18.47 1.13
CA ILE A 251 9.24 -17.91 1.19
C ILE A 251 9.51 -17.27 2.55
N TRP A 252 8.77 -16.21 2.88
CA TRP A 252 9.06 -15.40 4.08
C TRP A 252 7.83 -14.81 4.75
#